data_af742292d073529cb0163b6338f7215b
#
_entry.id   af742292d073529cb0163b6338f7215b
#
_cell.length_a   1.000
_cell.length_b   1.000
_cell.length_c   1.000
_cell.angle_alpha   90.00
_cell.angle_beta   90.00
_cell.angle_gamma   90.00
#
_symmetry.space_group_name_H-M   'P 1'
#
loop_
_entity.id
_entity.type
_entity.pdbx_description
1 polymer ?
#
loop_
_entity_poly.entity_id
_entity_poly.type
_entity_poly.pdbx_seq_one_letter_code
_entity_poly.pdbx_strand_id
1 'polypeptide(L)'
;MSFADLKKQSKLGSLTAKLVKEVEKMSTNNASGDERLWKLEVDKSGNGYAVIRFLPAPDGEDLPFVKLYSHAFQGPGGWYIENSLTTLGQKDPVSEYNTMLWNNGTDAGKETARKQKRKLTYIANIYVVKDPANPQNEGKVMLYKFGKKIFDKITAAMQPEFEDEEAIDPFDFWQGANFKLKAKNVAGYRNYDSSEFARQDALLDDDDAMEAIWKKEYSLQDFVAADQFKSYDDLKKRMDYVLGNKGTPRFQDQETIEEEEEFRQQNRGDVAPPVPQSIKEELESLTPSKTTDDDDDEAMSYFARLAED
;
A
#
# COMPACT_ATOMS: atom_id res chain seq x y z
N MET A 1 -20.92 38.55 -10.75
CA MET A 1 -20.22 39.28 -9.66
C MET A 1 -19.86 40.68 -10.18
N SER A 2 -20.31 41.77 -9.51
CA SER A 2 -19.97 43.14 -9.91
C SER A 2 -18.65 43.54 -9.29
N PHE A 3 -17.92 44.50 -9.91
CA PHE A 3 -16.67 45.05 -9.38
C PHE A 3 -16.85 45.68 -7.98
N ALA A 4 -18.06 46.13 -7.67
CA ALA A 4 -18.45 46.65 -6.34
C ALA A 4 -18.50 45.50 -5.28
N ASP A 5 -18.84 44.31 -5.69
CA ASP A 5 -18.86 43.10 -4.79
C ASP A 5 -17.44 42.62 -4.49
N LEU A 6 -16.53 42.68 -5.47
CA LEU A 6 -15.10 42.44 -5.30
C LEU A 6 -14.46 43.42 -4.28
N LYS A 7 -14.85 44.71 -4.32
CA LYS A 7 -14.36 45.74 -3.40
C LYS A 7 -14.89 45.54 -1.98
N LYS A 8 -16.10 44.98 -1.80
CA LYS A 8 -16.63 44.59 -0.49
C LYS A 8 -15.98 43.32 0.08
N GLN A 9 -15.55 42.41 -0.77
CA GLN A 9 -14.82 41.20 -0.38
C GLN A 9 -13.33 41.44 -0.09
N SER A 10 -12.78 42.62 -0.48
CA SER A 10 -11.37 42.97 -0.25
C SER A 10 -11.05 43.35 1.20
N LYS A 11 -11.92 43.04 2.16
CA LYS A 11 -11.52 43.06 3.58
C LYS A 11 -10.53 41.90 3.78
N LEU A 12 -9.27 42.25 3.77
CA LEU A 12 -8.05 41.43 3.77
C LEU A 12 -8.11 40.21 4.72
N GLY A 13 -8.90 40.27 5.79
CA GLY A 13 -8.97 39.18 6.77
C GLY A 13 -9.74 37.93 6.36
N SER A 14 -10.76 38.03 5.48
CA SER A 14 -11.56 36.82 5.14
C SER A 14 -11.00 36.01 3.97
N LEU A 15 -10.35 36.69 3.02
CA LEU A 15 -9.70 36.04 1.88
C LEU A 15 -8.39 35.39 2.32
N THR A 16 -7.60 36.10 3.14
CA THR A 16 -6.38 35.56 3.74
C THR A 16 -6.66 34.39 4.65
N ALA A 17 -7.72 34.43 5.47
CA ALA A 17 -8.11 33.31 6.31
C ALA A 17 -8.57 32.07 5.47
N LYS A 18 -9.24 32.28 4.34
CA LYS A 18 -9.60 31.19 3.41
C LYS A 18 -8.39 30.64 2.67
N LEU A 19 -7.47 31.49 2.21
CA LEU A 19 -6.22 31.09 1.59
C LEU A 19 -5.30 30.36 2.56
N VAL A 20 -5.14 30.86 3.79
CA VAL A 20 -4.37 30.16 4.84
C VAL A 20 -4.98 28.78 5.14
N LYS A 21 -6.29 28.69 5.25
CA LYS A 21 -6.98 27.40 5.45
C LYS A 21 -6.85 26.44 4.26
N GLU A 22 -6.77 26.97 3.04
CA GLU A 22 -6.55 26.16 1.84
C GLU A 22 -5.08 25.75 1.69
N VAL A 23 -4.13 26.64 2.03
CA VAL A 23 -2.69 26.33 2.10
C VAL A 23 -2.41 25.34 3.23
N GLU A 24 -3.07 25.47 4.39
CA GLU A 24 -3.01 24.45 5.46
C GLU A 24 -3.56 23.12 4.99
N LYS A 25 -4.66 23.07 4.25
CA LYS A 25 -5.17 21.84 3.64
C LYS A 25 -4.21 21.25 2.61
N MET A 26 -3.58 22.08 1.78
CA MET A 26 -2.58 21.62 0.80
C MET A 26 -1.32 21.10 1.50
N SER A 27 -0.86 21.75 2.55
CA SER A 27 0.30 21.30 3.34
C SER A 27 0.00 20.04 4.16
N THR A 28 -1.22 19.88 4.68
CA THR A 28 -1.66 18.63 5.34
C THR A 28 -1.89 17.51 4.33
N ASN A 29 -2.37 17.78 3.11
CA ASN A 29 -2.50 16.77 2.06
C ASN A 29 -1.14 16.22 1.59
N ASN A 30 -0.06 16.97 1.71
CA ASN A 30 1.29 16.46 1.41
C ASN A 30 1.92 15.65 2.57
N ALA A 31 1.39 15.75 3.78
CA ALA A 31 1.91 15.07 4.97
C ALA A 31 0.97 14.02 5.56
N SER A 32 -0.34 14.09 5.33
CA SER A 32 -1.30 13.10 5.80
C SER A 32 -1.68 12.15 4.67
N GLY A 33 -1.32 10.88 4.82
CA GLY A 33 -1.86 9.83 3.97
C GLY A 33 -3.39 9.85 3.99
N ASP A 34 -4.02 9.17 3.04
CA ASP A 34 -5.48 9.05 2.95
C ASP A 34 -6.09 8.69 4.32
N GLU A 35 -6.87 9.62 4.89
CA GLU A 35 -7.49 9.49 6.23
C GLU A 35 -8.49 8.33 6.31
N ARG A 36 -8.97 7.84 5.18
CA ARG A 36 -9.83 6.66 5.09
C ARG A 36 -9.05 5.38 5.37
N LEU A 37 -7.71 5.41 5.22
CA LEU A 37 -6.86 4.24 5.37
C LEU A 37 -6.51 4.00 6.83
N TRP A 38 -6.99 2.89 7.37
CA TRP A 38 -6.57 2.39 8.65
C TRP A 38 -5.22 1.65 8.57
N LYS A 39 -4.37 1.86 9.57
CA LYS A 39 -3.10 1.16 9.73
C LYS A 39 -2.98 0.65 11.15
N LEU A 40 -2.52 -0.60 11.29
CA LEU A 40 -2.16 -1.12 12.61
C LEU A 40 -0.93 -0.39 13.13
N GLU A 41 -1.07 0.31 14.24
CA GLU A 41 0.06 0.85 14.98
C GLU A 41 0.78 -0.25 15.76
N VAL A 42 2.10 -0.11 15.86
CA VAL A 42 2.95 -1.03 16.59
C VAL A 42 3.77 -0.26 17.63
N ASP A 43 4.03 -0.90 18.74
CA ASP A 43 4.91 -0.36 19.80
C ASP A 43 6.38 -0.27 19.34
N LYS A 44 7.24 0.23 20.22
CA LYS A 44 8.68 0.34 19.97
C LYS A 44 9.36 -1.01 19.71
N SER A 45 8.75 -2.10 20.13
CA SER A 45 9.22 -3.48 19.91
C SER A 45 8.70 -4.08 18.62
N GLY A 46 7.84 -3.35 17.87
CA GLY A 46 7.22 -3.81 16.65
C GLY A 46 6.00 -4.70 16.85
N ASN A 47 5.43 -4.75 18.07
CA ASN A 47 4.22 -5.50 18.36
C ASN A 47 2.98 -4.60 18.21
N GLY A 48 1.93 -5.14 17.61
CA GLY A 48 0.65 -4.46 17.44
C GLY A 48 -0.52 -5.42 17.57
N TYR A 49 -1.65 -4.91 18.03
CA TYR A 49 -2.87 -5.69 18.17
C TYR A 49 -4.09 -4.82 17.88
N ALA A 50 -5.00 -5.36 17.08
CA ALA A 50 -6.34 -4.80 16.86
C ALA A 50 -7.33 -5.93 16.56
N VAL A 51 -8.61 -5.64 16.68
CA VAL A 51 -9.69 -6.50 16.20
C VAL A 51 -10.47 -5.75 15.15
N ILE A 52 -10.54 -6.33 13.97
CA ILE A 52 -11.25 -5.76 12.81
C ILE A 52 -12.27 -6.79 12.30
N ARG A 53 -13.29 -6.31 11.59
CA ARG A 53 -14.20 -7.14 10.82
C ARG A 53 -14.08 -6.74 9.37
N PHE A 54 -13.80 -7.68 8.48
CA PHE A 54 -13.93 -7.45 7.06
C PHE A 54 -15.39 -7.28 6.69
N LEU A 55 -15.68 -6.36 5.77
CA LEU A 55 -17.04 -6.05 5.36
C LEU A 55 -17.34 -6.67 3.98
N PRO A 56 -18.60 -6.90 3.64
CA PRO A 56 -18.99 -7.43 2.33
C PRO A 56 -18.60 -6.48 1.18
N ALA A 57 -19.08 -6.74 -0.03
CA ALA A 57 -18.88 -5.84 -1.14
C ALA A 57 -19.70 -4.55 -0.96
N PRO A 58 -19.12 -3.37 -1.26
CA PRO A 58 -19.87 -2.13 -1.29
C PRO A 58 -21.01 -2.17 -2.31
N ASP A 59 -22.01 -1.30 -2.13
CA ASP A 59 -23.14 -1.22 -3.06
C ASP A 59 -22.69 -1.03 -4.51
N GLY A 60 -23.17 -1.90 -5.40
CA GLY A 60 -22.83 -1.90 -6.82
C GLY A 60 -21.48 -2.53 -7.18
N GLU A 61 -20.76 -3.13 -6.23
CA GLU A 61 -19.51 -3.86 -6.47
C GLU A 61 -19.68 -5.36 -6.22
N ASP A 62 -18.99 -6.20 -7.02
CA ASP A 62 -19.14 -7.66 -6.95
C ASP A 62 -18.23 -8.31 -5.90
N LEU A 63 -17.12 -7.66 -5.52
CA LEU A 63 -16.10 -8.25 -4.65
C LEU A 63 -15.83 -7.37 -3.43
N PRO A 64 -15.62 -7.97 -2.24
CA PRO A 64 -15.34 -7.26 -1.01
C PRO A 64 -13.88 -6.77 -0.90
N PHE A 65 -13.08 -6.96 -1.93
CA PHE A 65 -11.70 -6.48 -2.01
C PHE A 65 -11.25 -6.23 -3.44
N VAL A 66 -10.25 -5.38 -3.60
CA VAL A 66 -9.54 -5.18 -4.87
C VAL A 66 -8.07 -5.53 -4.73
N LYS A 67 -7.46 -5.94 -5.84
CA LYS A 67 -6.03 -6.24 -5.97
C LYS A 67 -5.34 -5.07 -6.65
N LEU A 68 -4.29 -4.55 -6.05
CA LEU A 68 -3.49 -3.47 -6.60
C LEU A 68 -2.03 -3.91 -6.68
N TYR A 69 -1.48 -3.93 -7.88
CA TYR A 69 -0.05 -4.12 -8.10
C TYR A 69 0.66 -2.77 -8.17
N SER A 70 1.80 -2.66 -7.52
CA SER A 70 2.64 -1.47 -7.54
C SER A 70 4.11 -1.84 -7.56
N HIS A 71 4.95 -0.94 -8.07
CA HIS A 71 6.39 -1.04 -7.97
C HIS A 71 6.92 0.02 -6.99
N ALA A 72 7.86 -0.36 -6.14
CA ALA A 72 8.54 0.55 -5.24
C ALA A 72 10.00 0.13 -5.12
N PHE A 73 10.91 0.85 -5.80
CA PHE A 73 12.35 0.60 -5.78
C PHE A 73 13.13 1.89 -5.95
N GLN A 74 14.39 1.85 -5.55
CA GLN A 74 15.31 2.97 -5.68
C GLN A 74 16.37 2.67 -6.74
N GLY A 75 16.60 3.64 -7.62
CA GLY A 75 17.67 3.63 -8.60
C GLY A 75 18.56 4.87 -8.48
N PRO A 76 19.54 5.04 -9.39
CA PRO A 76 20.41 6.22 -9.42
C PRO A 76 19.67 7.55 -9.56
N GLY A 77 18.50 7.56 -10.23
CA GLY A 77 17.65 8.74 -10.41
C GLY A 77 16.62 8.94 -9.29
N GLY A 78 16.70 8.20 -8.18
CA GLY A 78 15.81 8.32 -7.04
C GLY A 78 14.80 7.18 -6.92
N TRP A 79 13.64 7.44 -6.30
CA TRP A 79 12.60 6.45 -6.08
C TRP A 79 11.66 6.33 -7.28
N TYR A 80 11.33 5.08 -7.62
CA TYR A 80 10.21 4.70 -8.46
C TYR A 80 9.10 4.15 -7.56
N ILE A 81 7.98 4.87 -7.45
CA ILE A 81 6.82 4.44 -6.65
C ILE A 81 5.59 4.72 -7.50
N GLU A 82 5.09 3.67 -8.19
CA GLU A 82 3.98 3.82 -9.14
C GLU A 82 3.08 2.58 -9.12
N ASN A 83 1.80 2.77 -9.41
CA ASN A 83 0.88 1.66 -9.66
C ASN A 83 1.24 0.97 -10.98
N SER A 84 1.20 -0.36 -10.97
CA SER A 84 1.52 -1.16 -12.14
C SER A 84 0.28 -1.38 -13.02
N LEU A 85 0.44 -1.17 -14.32
CA LEU A 85 -0.60 -1.42 -15.32
C LEU A 85 -1.06 -2.88 -15.38
N THR A 86 -0.28 -3.81 -14.81
CA THR A 86 -0.69 -5.21 -14.67
C THR A 86 -1.92 -5.39 -13.77
N THR A 87 -2.27 -4.40 -12.95
CA THR A 87 -3.55 -4.35 -12.22
C THR A 87 -4.74 -4.36 -13.18
N LEU A 88 -4.60 -3.66 -14.30
CA LEU A 88 -5.62 -3.56 -15.36
C LEU A 88 -5.47 -4.65 -16.44
N GLY A 89 -4.60 -5.65 -16.23
CA GLY A 89 -4.29 -6.65 -17.23
C GLY A 89 -3.51 -6.12 -18.44
N GLN A 90 -2.89 -4.94 -18.32
CA GLN A 90 -2.12 -4.30 -19.39
C GLN A 90 -0.61 -4.53 -19.21
N LYS A 91 0.13 -4.33 -20.30
CA LYS A 91 1.60 -4.36 -20.27
C LYS A 91 2.15 -3.24 -19.39
N ASP A 92 3.21 -3.55 -18.65
CA ASP A 92 3.85 -2.63 -17.71
C ASP A 92 5.36 -2.59 -17.99
N PRO A 93 5.96 -1.39 -18.16
CA PRO A 93 7.35 -1.28 -18.59
C PRO A 93 8.36 -1.83 -17.57
N VAL A 94 8.07 -1.77 -16.27
CA VAL A 94 8.94 -2.32 -15.24
C VAL A 94 8.84 -3.84 -15.21
N SER A 95 7.65 -4.39 -15.38
CA SER A 95 7.43 -5.83 -15.45
C SER A 95 8.13 -6.45 -16.67
N GLU A 96 8.06 -5.80 -17.83
CA GLU A 96 8.78 -6.23 -19.04
C GLU A 96 10.31 -6.14 -18.85
N TYR A 97 10.80 -5.06 -18.25
CA TYR A 97 12.22 -4.89 -17.96
C TYR A 97 12.73 -5.97 -16.98
N ASN A 98 11.98 -6.25 -15.94
CA ASN A 98 12.32 -7.30 -14.98
C ASN A 98 12.33 -8.70 -15.61
N THR A 99 11.40 -8.99 -16.51
CA THR A 99 11.38 -10.25 -17.29
C THR A 99 12.65 -10.37 -18.15
N MET A 100 13.05 -9.28 -18.82
CA MET A 100 14.29 -9.26 -19.58
C MET A 100 15.53 -9.51 -18.69
N LEU A 101 15.62 -8.86 -17.53
CA LEU A 101 16.71 -9.06 -16.57
C LEU A 101 16.77 -10.48 -16.04
N TRP A 102 15.61 -11.08 -15.77
CA TRP A 102 15.51 -12.46 -15.31
C TRP A 102 15.98 -13.46 -16.37
N ASN A 103 15.54 -13.26 -17.61
CA ASN A 103 15.86 -14.13 -18.75
C ASN A 103 17.31 -13.99 -19.23
N ASN A 104 18.01 -12.88 -18.89
CA ASN A 104 19.46 -12.74 -19.11
C ASN A 104 20.30 -13.81 -18.39
N GLY A 105 19.72 -14.51 -17.41
CA GLY A 105 20.36 -15.61 -16.70
C GLY A 105 21.48 -15.23 -15.74
N THR A 106 21.87 -13.93 -15.68
CA THR A 106 22.92 -13.45 -14.79
C THR A 106 22.42 -13.29 -13.36
N ASP A 107 23.22 -13.65 -12.37
CA ASP A 107 22.83 -13.48 -10.94
C ASP A 107 22.55 -12.01 -10.59
N ALA A 108 23.33 -11.09 -11.12
CA ALA A 108 23.12 -9.66 -10.93
C ALA A 108 21.78 -9.18 -11.53
N GLY A 109 21.41 -9.69 -12.72
CA GLY A 109 20.13 -9.41 -13.36
C GLY A 109 18.94 -9.92 -12.52
N LYS A 110 19.03 -11.17 -12.07
CA LYS A 110 18.01 -11.78 -11.20
C LYS A 110 17.87 -11.05 -9.88
N GLU A 111 18.96 -10.64 -9.24
CA GLU A 111 18.91 -9.86 -8.00
C GLU A 111 18.24 -8.50 -8.21
N THR A 112 18.56 -7.82 -9.31
CA THR A 112 17.91 -6.55 -9.66
C THR A 112 16.43 -6.74 -9.91
N ALA A 113 16.02 -7.77 -10.64
CA ALA A 113 14.62 -8.08 -10.89
C ALA A 113 13.84 -8.38 -9.58
N ARG A 114 14.48 -9.10 -8.62
CA ARG A 114 13.88 -9.33 -7.29
C ARG A 114 13.65 -8.02 -6.52
N LYS A 115 14.60 -7.10 -6.55
CA LYS A 115 14.48 -5.79 -5.88
C LYS A 115 13.40 -4.89 -6.51
N GLN A 116 13.14 -5.07 -7.80
CA GLN A 116 12.19 -4.27 -8.57
C GLN A 116 10.84 -4.96 -8.78
N LYS A 117 10.67 -6.18 -8.26
CA LYS A 117 9.45 -6.94 -8.47
C LYS A 117 8.21 -6.18 -7.99
N ARG A 118 7.08 -6.37 -8.67
CA ARG A 118 5.82 -5.75 -8.28
C ARG A 118 5.35 -6.30 -6.92
N LYS A 119 4.78 -5.42 -6.13
CA LYS A 119 4.16 -5.72 -4.85
C LYS A 119 2.66 -5.88 -5.06
N LEU A 120 2.08 -6.96 -4.58
CA LEU A 120 0.63 -7.15 -4.52
C LEU A 120 0.10 -6.63 -3.17
N THR A 121 -0.90 -5.78 -3.25
CA THR A 121 -1.64 -5.25 -2.10
C THR A 121 -3.12 -5.50 -2.32
N TYR A 122 -3.81 -5.96 -1.29
CA TYR A 122 -5.26 -6.06 -1.25
C TYR A 122 -5.82 -4.86 -0.48
N ILE A 123 -6.98 -4.37 -0.90
CA ILE A 123 -7.68 -3.28 -0.22
C ILE A 123 -9.11 -3.75 0.00
N ALA A 124 -9.59 -3.64 1.22
CA ALA A 124 -10.96 -3.98 1.62
C ALA A 124 -11.50 -2.96 2.62
N ASN A 125 -12.82 -2.85 2.69
CA ASN A 125 -13.49 -2.16 3.78
C ASN A 125 -13.44 -3.02 5.05
N ILE A 126 -13.20 -2.38 6.18
CA ILE A 126 -13.21 -2.99 7.50
C ILE A 126 -14.04 -2.15 8.47
N TYR A 127 -14.65 -2.82 9.43
CA TYR A 127 -15.15 -2.19 10.64
C TYR A 127 -14.12 -2.39 11.75
N VAL A 128 -13.72 -1.30 12.41
CA VAL A 128 -12.75 -1.35 13.50
C VAL A 128 -13.49 -1.70 14.79
N VAL A 129 -13.35 -2.95 15.23
CA VAL A 129 -14.02 -3.44 16.46
C VAL A 129 -13.27 -3.00 17.71
N LYS A 130 -11.92 -3.11 17.67
CA LYS A 130 -11.04 -2.70 18.78
C LYS A 130 -9.69 -2.25 18.26
N ASP A 131 -9.28 -1.05 18.65
CA ASP A 131 -7.97 -0.47 18.31
C ASP A 131 -7.39 0.21 19.57
N PRO A 132 -6.68 -0.54 20.42
CA PRO A 132 -6.16 0.01 21.69
C PRO A 132 -5.15 1.15 21.50
N ALA A 133 -4.46 1.19 20.34
CA ALA A 133 -3.53 2.27 20.02
C ALA A 133 -4.26 3.55 19.61
N ASN A 134 -5.40 3.40 18.92
CA ASN A 134 -6.21 4.50 18.40
C ASN A 134 -7.71 4.27 18.69
N PRO A 135 -8.16 4.38 19.95
CA PRO A 135 -9.56 4.11 20.32
C PRO A 135 -10.59 4.97 19.57
N GLN A 136 -10.17 6.12 19.03
CA GLN A 136 -11.03 6.99 18.21
C GLN A 136 -11.43 6.37 16.87
N ASN A 137 -10.79 5.29 16.44
CA ASN A 137 -11.14 4.54 15.23
C ASN A 137 -12.19 3.47 15.48
N GLU A 138 -12.39 3.06 16.72
CA GLU A 138 -13.36 2.03 17.08
C GLU A 138 -14.77 2.45 16.67
N GLY A 139 -15.54 1.52 16.11
CA GLY A 139 -16.86 1.78 15.59
C GLY A 139 -16.91 2.46 14.22
N LYS A 140 -15.80 2.62 13.53
CA LYS A 140 -15.75 3.25 12.19
C LYS A 140 -15.53 2.23 11.08
N VAL A 141 -16.10 2.55 9.92
CA VAL A 141 -15.76 1.93 8.65
C VAL A 141 -14.52 2.62 8.10
N MET A 142 -13.50 1.84 7.77
CA MET A 142 -12.24 2.33 7.23
C MET A 142 -11.72 1.38 6.14
N LEU A 143 -10.80 1.85 5.31
CA LEU A 143 -10.10 1.05 4.32
C LEU A 143 -8.86 0.42 4.93
N TYR A 144 -8.62 -0.84 4.63
CA TYR A 144 -7.43 -1.55 5.08
C TYR A 144 -6.63 -2.10 3.90
N LYS A 145 -5.34 -1.72 3.83
CA LYS A 145 -4.38 -2.27 2.87
C LYS A 145 -3.58 -3.38 3.51
N PHE A 146 -3.62 -4.58 2.93
CA PHE A 146 -2.92 -5.75 3.46
C PHE A 146 -2.24 -6.55 2.35
N GLY A 147 -1.28 -7.38 2.75
CA GLY A 147 -0.51 -8.22 1.83
C GLY A 147 -0.99 -9.66 1.79
N LYS A 148 -0.28 -10.48 1.00
CA LYS A 148 -0.58 -11.89 0.76
C LYS A 148 -0.77 -12.68 2.08
N LYS A 149 0.08 -12.51 3.08
CA LYS A 149 -0.01 -13.26 4.35
C LYS A 149 -1.37 -13.15 5.08
N ILE A 150 -1.99 -11.98 5.03
CA ILE A 150 -3.34 -11.79 5.59
C ILE A 150 -4.39 -12.37 4.64
N PHE A 151 -4.21 -12.19 3.33
CA PHE A 151 -5.11 -12.75 2.34
C PHE A 151 -5.13 -14.28 2.39
N ASP A 152 -3.99 -14.94 2.59
CA ASP A 152 -3.91 -16.39 2.76
C ASP A 152 -4.71 -16.88 3.98
N LYS A 153 -4.70 -16.11 5.08
CA LYS A 153 -5.56 -16.42 6.25
C LYS A 153 -7.05 -16.28 5.95
N ILE A 154 -7.43 -15.28 5.15
CA ILE A 154 -8.80 -15.11 4.66
C ILE A 154 -9.19 -16.32 3.80
N THR A 155 -8.35 -16.71 2.86
CA THR A 155 -8.60 -17.86 1.98
C THR A 155 -8.65 -19.15 2.77
N ALA A 156 -7.74 -19.36 3.74
CA ALA A 156 -7.76 -20.54 4.59
C ALA A 156 -9.04 -20.64 5.44
N ALA A 157 -9.57 -19.50 5.90
CA ALA A 157 -10.84 -19.49 6.62
C ALA A 157 -12.04 -19.81 5.71
N MET A 158 -12.02 -19.35 4.45
CA MET A 158 -13.08 -19.63 3.48
C MET A 158 -13.02 -21.06 2.93
N GLN A 159 -11.82 -21.62 2.82
CA GLN A 159 -11.55 -22.95 2.28
C GLN A 159 -10.57 -23.67 3.21
N PRO A 160 -11.05 -24.18 4.36
CA PRO A 160 -10.22 -24.91 5.30
C PRO A 160 -9.62 -26.14 4.65
N GLU A 161 -8.41 -26.49 5.05
CA GLU A 161 -7.66 -27.63 4.52
C GLU A 161 -8.13 -28.97 5.11
N PHE A 162 -8.69 -28.94 6.34
CA PHE A 162 -9.11 -30.12 7.08
C PHE A 162 -10.64 -30.21 7.17
N GLU A 163 -11.17 -31.46 7.07
CA GLU A 163 -12.61 -31.75 7.07
C GLU A 163 -13.31 -31.45 8.42
N ASP A 164 -12.56 -31.33 9.50
CA ASP A 164 -13.07 -30.98 10.84
C ASP A 164 -13.14 -29.48 11.08
N GLU A 165 -12.67 -28.67 10.18
CA GLU A 165 -12.73 -27.21 10.23
C GLU A 165 -13.99 -26.70 9.51
N GLU A 166 -14.75 -25.81 10.16
CA GLU A 166 -15.90 -25.17 9.54
C GLU A 166 -15.45 -23.98 8.68
N ALA A 167 -15.88 -23.94 7.42
CA ALA A 167 -15.63 -22.81 6.53
C ALA A 167 -16.33 -21.55 7.07
N ILE A 168 -15.59 -20.45 7.07
CA ILE A 168 -16.06 -19.13 7.49
C ILE A 168 -15.99 -18.19 6.29
N ASP A 169 -17.06 -17.48 5.98
CA ASP A 169 -16.97 -16.30 5.12
C ASP A 169 -16.62 -15.06 5.96
N PRO A 170 -15.36 -14.58 5.93
CA PRO A 170 -14.94 -13.44 6.74
C PRO A 170 -15.65 -12.13 6.38
N PHE A 171 -16.28 -12.06 5.22
CA PHE A 171 -16.97 -10.87 4.70
C PHE A 171 -18.46 -10.85 4.99
N ASP A 172 -19.01 -11.92 5.58
CA ASP A 172 -20.42 -11.98 5.93
C ASP A 172 -20.72 -11.20 7.21
N PHE A 173 -21.82 -10.42 7.21
CA PHE A 173 -22.23 -9.64 8.37
C PHE A 173 -22.76 -10.50 9.52
N TRP A 174 -23.49 -11.58 9.19
CA TRP A 174 -24.22 -12.40 10.16
C TRP A 174 -23.45 -13.65 10.60
N GLN A 175 -22.76 -14.30 9.65
CA GLN A 175 -22.06 -15.57 9.88
C GLN A 175 -20.54 -15.42 9.73
N GLY A 176 -20.04 -14.23 9.58
CA GLY A 176 -18.63 -13.99 9.49
C GLY A 176 -17.92 -14.00 10.86
N ALA A 177 -16.66 -13.63 10.90
CA ALA A 177 -15.88 -13.64 12.13
C ALA A 177 -14.98 -12.40 12.26
N ASN A 178 -14.79 -11.93 13.47
CA ASN A 178 -13.82 -10.88 13.76
C ASN A 178 -12.40 -11.38 13.58
N PHE A 179 -11.56 -10.60 12.93
CA PHE A 179 -10.16 -10.90 12.72
C PHE A 179 -9.29 -10.24 13.80
N LYS A 180 -8.65 -11.06 14.62
CA LYS A 180 -7.68 -10.62 15.63
C LYS A 180 -6.33 -10.41 14.94
N LEU A 181 -6.07 -9.21 14.49
CA LEU A 181 -4.83 -8.84 13.82
C LEU A 181 -3.73 -8.64 14.87
N LYS A 182 -2.69 -9.46 14.78
CA LYS A 182 -1.54 -9.43 15.66
C LYS A 182 -0.27 -9.28 14.83
N ALA A 183 0.47 -8.20 15.04
CA ALA A 183 1.78 -8.00 14.45
C ALA A 183 2.87 -8.24 15.49
N LYS A 184 3.94 -8.90 15.08
CA LYS A 184 5.17 -9.08 15.87
C LYS A 184 6.38 -8.77 15.00
N ASN A 185 7.46 -8.33 15.62
CA ASN A 185 8.75 -8.24 14.96
C ASN A 185 9.50 -9.56 15.13
N VAL A 186 9.81 -10.22 14.00
CA VAL A 186 10.60 -11.45 13.96
C VAL A 186 11.81 -11.20 13.06
N ALA A 187 13.00 -11.23 13.60
CA ALA A 187 14.26 -10.99 12.87
C ALA A 187 14.25 -9.68 12.04
N GLY A 188 13.67 -8.61 12.60
CA GLY A 188 13.58 -7.30 11.92
C GLY A 188 12.42 -7.14 10.96
N TYR A 189 11.63 -8.18 10.72
CA TYR A 189 10.49 -8.16 9.79
C TYR A 189 9.16 -8.25 10.55
N ARG A 190 8.15 -7.55 10.02
CA ARG A 190 6.78 -7.62 10.53
C ARG A 190 6.14 -8.96 10.17
N ASN A 191 5.73 -9.70 11.18
CA ASN A 191 5.12 -11.01 11.07
C ASN A 191 3.68 -10.97 11.58
N TYR A 192 2.75 -11.65 10.88
CA TYR A 192 1.32 -11.71 11.17
C TYR A 192 0.83 -13.14 11.48
N ASP A 193 1.72 -14.12 11.64
CA ASP A 193 1.37 -15.55 11.76
C ASP A 193 0.45 -15.82 12.96
N SER A 194 0.58 -15.03 14.03
CA SER A 194 -0.26 -15.12 15.23
C SER A 194 -1.67 -14.52 15.05
N SER A 195 -1.98 -13.93 13.90
CA SER A 195 -3.31 -13.41 13.61
C SER A 195 -4.26 -14.55 13.30
N GLU A 196 -5.52 -14.44 13.76
CA GLU A 196 -6.52 -15.50 13.68
C GLU A 196 -7.93 -14.93 13.58
N PHE A 197 -8.84 -15.68 12.99
CA PHE A 197 -10.27 -15.39 13.08
C PHE A 197 -10.81 -15.83 14.45
N ALA A 198 -11.74 -15.06 14.99
CA ALA A 198 -12.50 -15.45 16.16
C ALA A 198 -13.60 -16.45 15.75
N ARG A 199 -14.38 -16.89 16.72
CA ARG A 199 -15.58 -17.66 16.44
C ARG A 199 -16.53 -16.82 15.58
N GLN A 200 -17.28 -17.49 14.70
CA GLN A 200 -18.37 -16.90 13.91
C GLN A 200 -19.39 -16.22 14.83
N ASP A 201 -19.74 -15.01 14.46
CA ASP A 201 -20.73 -14.19 15.17
C ASP A 201 -21.23 -13.07 14.25
N ALA A 202 -22.43 -12.58 14.48
CA ALA A 202 -22.92 -11.40 13.79
C ALA A 202 -22.05 -10.17 14.17
N LEU A 203 -21.90 -9.22 13.23
CA LEU A 203 -21.17 -7.99 13.52
C LEU A 203 -21.88 -7.17 14.59
N LEU A 204 -23.19 -7.04 14.47
CA LEU A 204 -24.10 -6.39 15.44
C LEU A 204 -25.39 -7.19 15.54
N ASP A 205 -26.15 -6.96 16.61
CA ASP A 205 -27.46 -7.61 16.85
C ASP A 205 -28.61 -6.98 16.04
N ASP A 206 -28.36 -5.81 15.42
CA ASP A 206 -29.37 -5.00 14.75
C ASP A 206 -29.04 -4.86 13.24
N ASP A 207 -29.97 -5.36 12.41
CA ASP A 207 -29.84 -5.31 10.96
C ASP A 207 -29.83 -3.87 10.40
N ASP A 208 -30.62 -2.96 10.99
CA ASP A 208 -30.64 -1.54 10.57
C ASP A 208 -29.29 -0.87 10.83
N ALA A 209 -28.64 -1.22 11.94
CA ALA A 209 -27.31 -0.73 12.26
C ALA A 209 -26.25 -1.32 11.31
N MET A 210 -26.37 -2.59 10.92
CA MET A 210 -25.49 -3.21 9.91
C MET A 210 -25.68 -2.59 8.53
N GLU A 211 -26.94 -2.30 8.12
CA GLU A 211 -27.21 -1.57 6.87
C GLU A 211 -26.59 -0.16 6.88
N ALA A 212 -26.65 0.53 8.03
CA ALA A 212 -26.02 1.84 8.18
C ALA A 212 -24.49 1.79 8.11
N ILE A 213 -23.87 0.68 8.50
CA ILE A 213 -22.43 0.41 8.31
C ILE A 213 -22.14 0.16 6.83
N TRP A 214 -22.88 -0.71 6.17
CA TRP A 214 -22.73 -1.02 4.75
C TRP A 214 -22.82 0.22 3.87
N LYS A 215 -23.76 1.10 4.12
CA LYS A 215 -23.90 2.39 3.40
C LYS A 215 -22.73 3.37 3.60
N LYS A 216 -21.88 3.13 4.60
CA LYS A 216 -20.67 3.94 4.85
C LYS A 216 -19.40 3.37 4.20
N GLU A 217 -19.50 2.23 3.55
CA GLU A 217 -18.37 1.64 2.86
C GLU A 217 -17.88 2.53 1.73
N TYR A 218 -16.59 2.50 1.52
CA TYR A 218 -15.92 3.23 0.44
C TYR A 218 -15.92 2.38 -0.83
N SER A 219 -16.08 3.00 -1.98
CA SER A 219 -15.86 2.33 -3.25
C SER A 219 -14.43 1.79 -3.34
N LEU A 220 -14.30 0.52 -3.63
CA LEU A 220 -13.03 -0.16 -3.84
C LEU A 220 -12.56 0.00 -5.29
N GLN A 221 -13.51 0.15 -6.24
CA GLN A 221 -13.21 0.36 -7.65
C GLN A 221 -12.45 1.67 -7.89
N ASP A 222 -12.58 2.68 -7.03
CA ASP A 222 -11.83 3.93 -7.11
C ASP A 222 -10.31 3.70 -7.10
N PHE A 223 -9.83 2.62 -6.46
CA PHE A 223 -8.40 2.30 -6.41
C PHE A 223 -7.84 1.63 -7.66
N VAL A 224 -8.72 1.04 -8.47
CA VAL A 224 -8.38 0.33 -9.70
C VAL A 224 -8.96 0.99 -10.95
N ALA A 225 -9.54 2.17 -10.80
CA ALA A 225 -10.03 2.98 -11.90
C ALA A 225 -8.86 3.39 -12.81
N ALA A 226 -9.09 3.47 -14.11
CA ALA A 226 -8.04 3.71 -15.11
C ALA A 226 -7.30 5.05 -14.90
N ASP A 227 -7.95 6.05 -14.33
CA ASP A 227 -7.38 7.37 -14.01
C ASP A 227 -6.36 7.34 -12.84
N GLN A 228 -6.35 6.25 -12.06
CA GLN A 228 -5.34 6.02 -11.01
C GLN A 228 -4.01 5.48 -11.53
N PHE A 229 -3.90 5.27 -12.84
CA PHE A 229 -2.72 4.70 -13.48
C PHE A 229 -2.16 5.66 -14.52
N LYS A 230 -0.86 5.84 -14.48
CA LYS A 230 -0.13 6.58 -15.52
C LYS A 230 -0.07 5.76 -16.80
N SER A 231 0.08 6.44 -17.93
CA SER A 231 0.26 5.77 -19.22
C SER A 231 1.55 4.93 -19.26
N TYR A 232 1.58 3.91 -20.11
CA TYR A 232 2.80 3.11 -20.34
C TYR A 232 4.02 3.98 -20.65
N ASP A 233 3.85 4.98 -21.50
CA ASP A 233 4.95 5.86 -21.91
C ASP A 233 5.47 6.72 -20.76
N ASP A 234 4.59 7.22 -19.89
CA ASP A 234 5.00 8.01 -18.71
C ASP A 234 5.70 7.13 -17.67
N LEU A 235 5.19 5.92 -17.44
CA LEU A 235 5.83 4.95 -16.57
C LEU A 235 7.22 4.55 -17.11
N LYS A 236 7.33 4.34 -18.43
CA LYS A 236 8.60 4.03 -19.07
C LYS A 236 9.61 5.17 -18.95
N LYS A 237 9.19 6.40 -19.22
CA LYS A 237 10.04 7.60 -19.05
C LYS A 237 10.51 7.72 -17.59
N ARG A 238 9.60 7.49 -16.62
CA ARG A 238 9.96 7.52 -15.20
C ARG A 238 10.93 6.41 -14.83
N MET A 239 10.71 5.20 -15.33
CA MET A 239 11.62 4.06 -15.14
C MET A 239 13.01 4.36 -15.70
N ASP A 240 13.11 4.83 -16.93
CA ASP A 240 14.39 5.15 -17.59
C ASP A 240 15.15 6.24 -16.81
N TYR A 241 14.46 7.25 -16.32
CA TYR A 241 15.04 8.28 -15.45
C TYR A 241 15.59 7.69 -14.14
N VAL A 242 14.78 6.89 -13.44
CA VAL A 242 15.15 6.29 -12.14
C VAL A 242 16.31 5.32 -12.29
N LEU A 243 16.35 4.55 -13.37
CA LEU A 243 17.44 3.60 -13.67
C LEU A 243 18.72 4.28 -14.18
N GLY A 244 18.70 5.60 -14.43
CA GLY A 244 19.84 6.33 -14.95
C GLY A 244 20.11 6.06 -16.44
N ASN A 245 19.16 5.44 -17.14
CA ASN A 245 19.19 5.29 -18.58
C ASN A 245 18.93 6.67 -19.20
N LYS A 246 19.96 7.35 -19.64
CA LYS A 246 19.88 8.68 -20.26
C LYS A 246 19.12 8.60 -21.60
N GLY A 247 17.80 8.60 -21.52
CA GLY A 247 16.94 8.97 -22.64
C GLY A 247 16.87 10.49 -22.69
N THR A 248 17.07 11.06 -23.87
CA THR A 248 16.97 12.47 -24.29
C THR A 248 16.60 13.51 -23.22
N PRO A 249 17.33 14.64 -23.15
CA PRO A 249 17.09 15.68 -22.16
C PRO A 249 15.64 16.17 -22.29
N ARG A 250 14.84 16.00 -21.24
CA ARG A 250 13.58 16.70 -21.10
C ARG A 250 13.84 18.20 -21.04
N PHE A 251 13.05 18.97 -21.72
CA PHE A 251 12.75 20.32 -21.28
C PHE A 251 12.18 20.16 -19.86
N GLN A 252 13.03 20.31 -18.86
CA GLN A 252 12.59 20.40 -17.47
C GLN A 252 12.08 21.82 -17.30
N ASP A 253 10.81 21.92 -16.94
CA ASP A 253 10.24 23.17 -16.48
C ASP A 253 11.03 23.59 -15.23
N GLN A 254 11.49 24.83 -15.19
CA GLN A 254 12.39 25.34 -14.15
C GLN A 254 11.72 25.25 -12.77
N GLU A 255 10.41 25.35 -12.74
CA GLU A 255 9.55 25.18 -11.56
C GLU A 255 9.66 23.77 -10.95
N THR A 256 9.72 22.72 -11.79
CA THR A 256 9.85 21.32 -11.35
C THR A 256 11.24 21.03 -10.76
N ILE A 257 12.26 21.72 -11.25
CA ILE A 257 13.64 21.60 -10.72
C ILE A 257 13.73 22.23 -9.34
N GLU A 258 13.11 23.39 -9.16
CA GLU A 258 13.08 24.12 -7.87
C GLU A 258 12.32 23.31 -6.81
N GLU A 259 11.18 22.71 -7.15
CA GLU A 259 10.43 21.82 -6.26
C GLU A 259 11.22 20.54 -5.87
N GLU A 260 11.94 19.92 -6.81
CA GLU A 260 12.80 18.76 -6.52
C GLU A 260 14.01 19.15 -5.65
N GLU A 261 14.58 20.33 -5.84
CA GLU A 261 15.69 20.84 -5.04
C GLU A 261 15.26 21.23 -3.63
N GLU A 262 14.09 21.85 -3.45
CA GLU A 262 13.50 22.13 -2.14
C GLU A 262 13.21 20.85 -1.37
N PHE A 263 12.65 19.83 -2.03
CA PHE A 263 12.41 18.51 -1.43
C PHE A 263 13.72 17.80 -1.02
N ARG A 264 14.78 17.95 -1.81
CA ARG A 264 16.13 17.43 -1.49
C ARG A 264 16.76 18.17 -0.31
N GLN A 265 16.51 19.47 -0.17
CA GLN A 265 17.04 20.26 0.94
C GLN A 265 16.32 19.98 2.25
N GLN A 266 15.00 19.78 2.22
CA GLN A 266 14.22 19.40 3.39
C GLN A 266 14.59 18.01 3.91
N ASN A 267 14.95 17.06 3.04
CA ASN A 267 15.35 15.70 3.41
C ASN A 267 16.84 15.54 3.73
N ARG A 268 17.67 16.59 3.61
CA ARG A 268 19.09 16.56 4.01
C ARG A 268 19.30 16.66 5.53
N GLY A 269 18.24 16.87 6.31
CA GLY A 269 18.29 16.97 7.77
C GLY A 269 18.44 15.64 8.52
N ASP A 270 18.21 14.50 7.85
CA ASP A 270 18.24 13.16 8.48
C ASP A 270 19.30 12.24 7.83
N VAL A 271 20.53 12.74 7.71
CA VAL A 271 21.68 11.85 7.49
C VAL A 271 22.08 11.32 8.87
N ALA A 272 21.71 10.07 9.15
CA ALA A 272 22.23 9.35 10.29
C ALA A 272 23.77 9.44 10.31
N PRO A 273 24.38 9.63 11.49
CA PRO A 273 25.84 9.74 11.59
C PRO A 273 26.52 8.46 11.05
N PRO A 274 27.72 8.57 10.47
CA PRO A 274 28.40 7.42 9.88
C PRO A 274 28.62 6.35 10.92
N VAL A 275 28.14 5.13 10.62
CA VAL A 275 28.30 3.95 11.48
C VAL A 275 29.79 3.69 11.67
N PRO A 276 30.30 3.58 12.92
CA PRO A 276 31.71 3.28 13.19
C PRO A 276 32.14 1.96 12.53
N GLN A 277 33.38 1.91 12.03
CA GLN A 277 33.92 0.74 11.32
C GLN A 277 33.84 -0.57 12.11
N SER A 278 33.86 -0.50 13.45
CA SER A 278 33.70 -1.64 14.35
C SER A 278 32.34 -2.35 14.25
N ILE A 279 31.29 -1.63 13.85
CA ILE A 279 29.95 -2.21 13.67
C ILE A 279 29.80 -2.85 12.29
N LYS A 280 30.55 -2.40 11.29
CA LYS A 280 30.55 -3.03 9.96
C LYS A 280 31.19 -4.43 9.99
N GLU A 281 32.26 -4.62 10.76
CA GLU A 281 32.93 -5.91 10.89
C GLU A 281 32.09 -6.92 11.68
N GLU A 282 31.27 -6.45 12.64
CA GLU A 282 30.36 -7.31 13.42
C GLU A 282 29.14 -7.72 12.59
N LEU A 283 28.66 -6.87 11.66
CA LEU A 283 27.55 -7.16 10.76
C LEU A 283 27.93 -8.16 9.65
N GLU A 284 29.20 -8.15 9.19
CA GLU A 284 29.69 -9.12 8.20
C GLU A 284 29.88 -10.52 8.80
N SER A 285 30.03 -10.65 10.11
CA SER A 285 30.13 -11.93 10.81
C SER A 285 28.78 -12.60 11.10
N LEU A 286 27.65 -11.89 10.91
CA LEU A 286 26.29 -12.37 11.13
C LEU A 286 25.54 -12.62 9.82
N THR A 287 26.16 -13.29 8.85
CA THR A 287 25.39 -13.79 7.69
C THR A 287 24.57 -15.01 8.11
N PRO A 288 23.22 -14.90 8.13
CA PRO A 288 22.41 -16.10 8.36
C PRO A 288 22.44 -16.98 7.11
N SER A 289 22.64 -18.26 7.38
CA SER A 289 22.47 -19.37 6.49
C SER A 289 21.16 -19.26 5.67
N LYS A 290 21.26 -19.60 4.38
CA LYS A 290 20.16 -19.71 3.44
C LYS A 290 18.95 -20.42 4.05
N THR A 291 17.85 -19.69 4.22
CA THR A 291 16.52 -20.28 4.21
C THR A 291 15.91 -20.04 2.85
N THR A 292 15.63 -21.11 2.17
CA THR A 292 14.97 -21.19 0.88
C THR A 292 13.54 -20.68 1.02
N ASP A 293 13.25 -19.52 0.46
CA ASP A 293 11.88 -19.03 0.23
C ASP A 293 11.36 -19.69 -1.07
N ASP A 294 10.74 -20.85 -0.98
CA ASP A 294 10.08 -21.55 -2.09
C ASP A 294 8.93 -20.74 -2.73
N ASP A 295 8.38 -19.76 -2.01
CA ASP A 295 7.29 -18.90 -2.49
C ASP A 295 7.71 -17.87 -3.58
N ASP A 296 9.00 -17.60 -3.75
CA ASP A 296 9.50 -16.68 -4.76
C ASP A 296 9.62 -17.33 -6.15
N ASP A 297 9.77 -18.66 -6.21
CA ASP A 297 9.92 -19.39 -7.48
C ASP A 297 8.58 -19.58 -8.21
N GLU A 298 7.44 -19.70 -7.50
CA GLU A 298 6.11 -19.78 -8.13
C GLU A 298 5.70 -18.48 -8.84
N ALA A 299 5.98 -17.32 -8.23
CA ALA A 299 5.66 -16.04 -8.85
C ALA A 299 6.50 -15.79 -10.12
N MET A 300 7.72 -16.32 -10.16
CA MET A 300 8.62 -16.15 -11.30
C MET A 300 8.38 -17.19 -12.39
N SER A 301 7.91 -18.40 -12.06
CA SER A 301 7.48 -19.39 -13.04
C SER A 301 6.23 -18.95 -13.83
N TYR A 302 5.37 -18.13 -13.19
CA TYR A 302 4.23 -17.50 -13.85
C TYR A 302 4.67 -16.48 -14.93
N PHE A 303 5.74 -15.71 -14.67
CA PHE A 303 6.28 -14.77 -15.66
C PHE A 303 6.96 -15.48 -16.84
N ALA A 304 7.59 -16.63 -16.60
CA ALA A 304 8.17 -17.43 -17.68
C ALA A 304 7.10 -17.97 -18.62
N ARG A 305 5.94 -18.40 -18.09
CA ARG A 305 4.79 -18.87 -18.88
C ARG A 305 4.10 -17.77 -19.70
N LEU A 306 4.05 -16.53 -19.19
CA LEU A 306 3.47 -15.40 -19.92
C LEU A 306 4.36 -14.89 -21.08
N ALA A 307 5.60 -15.30 -21.15
CA ALA A 307 6.53 -14.96 -22.22
C ALA A 307 6.54 -15.98 -23.37
N GLU A 308 5.85 -17.15 -23.19
CA GLU A 308 5.76 -18.22 -24.21
C GLU A 308 4.45 -18.18 -25.02
N ASP A 309 3.47 -17.35 -24.64
CA ASP A 309 2.24 -17.02 -25.39
C ASP A 309 2.32 -15.59 -26.00
#